data_1ee5a99be804c2fe7c2cbba582426b40
#
_entry.id   1ee5a99be804c2fe7c2cbba582426b40
#
_cell.length_a   1.000
_cell.length_b   1.000
_cell.length_c   1.000
_cell.angle_alpha   90.00
_cell.angle_beta   90.00
_cell.angle_gamma   90.00
#
_symmetry.space_group_name_H-M   'P 1'
#
loop_
_entity.id
_entity.type
_entity.pdbx_description
1 polymer ?
#
loop_
_entity_poly.entity_id
_entity_poly.type
_entity_poly.pdbx_seq_one_letter_code
_entity_poly.pdbx_strand_id
1 'polypeptide(L)'
;MKFINSILLKCTCAFSVIAMIHSCDNEFSEIGTGIVGTPDFEIQNRAYPIKTYNKRITPFESNKLEGNLLGFYHDPVFGGSSVSFVGQMTPRDYNPTFGTNTVLDSVILTIPYSSNASTLEDVTTFELDSLYGSSPIKLSVFKNDFLLRKYDPSAAIDGAQNYYSDGSLSSGQLIESSALESQLLYYNSSYFPSLESIELETYNEESEAFEVTNTLNPSFRVHLHNNSDFLSPPEGFWEDLFLSREEDAVIGAEDSFINYFRGLYFKAEPITETEGHMMQLDLLSNEASLVVYYTYDQIITVDGEEETSTVQGNYELTFSGNRVNIFENNFDPSILQTINDTSTDLEGDDYLYLKGGEGSMAVIELFSEDELGNSEEDYLNEFREIDGGQTTVRRLINEAFLEFYVEETLSNSDIPNRVYVYDLDNNIYVADYFFDQTVNTASADSKYTHLVPLSTETDSEGVQHKKYKVRLTEHLNSIILKDSTNVKLGIVVSSNVGAVNSRKLKDANEIEGIPSGTVLTPRSVILHGNNSPNSAKRPKLNIYYTEPNN
;
A
#
# COMPACT_ATOMS: atom_id res chain seq x y z
N MET A 1 51.19 6.38 40.73
CA MET A 1 51.21 6.87 39.33
C MET A 1 50.27 6.10 38.39
N LYS A 2 50.02 4.77 38.50
CA LYS A 2 49.09 4.04 37.63
C LYS A 2 47.61 4.35 37.85
N PHE A 3 47.20 4.77 39.05
CA PHE A 3 45.79 5.06 39.40
C PHE A 3 45.30 6.41 38.83
N ILE A 4 46.17 7.40 38.78
CA ILE A 4 45.86 8.76 38.28
C ILE A 4 45.69 8.76 36.77
N ASN A 5 46.49 7.97 36.04
CA ASN A 5 46.39 7.85 34.58
C ASN A 5 45.10 7.12 34.14
N SER A 6 44.57 6.19 34.97
CA SER A 6 43.30 5.49 34.67
C SER A 6 42.07 6.40 34.84
N ILE A 7 42.10 7.31 35.82
CA ILE A 7 41.01 8.28 36.05
C ILE A 7 41.04 9.36 34.96
N LEU A 8 42.22 9.87 34.59
CA LEU A 8 42.35 10.85 33.50
C LEU A 8 41.84 10.27 32.16
N LEU A 9 42.17 9.02 31.84
CA LEU A 9 41.74 8.37 30.61
C LEU A 9 40.21 8.19 30.57
N LYS A 10 39.61 7.82 31.70
CA LYS A 10 38.13 7.69 31.81
C LYS A 10 37.40 9.03 31.74
N CYS A 11 37.96 10.08 32.30
CA CYS A 11 37.44 11.44 32.20
C CYS A 11 37.56 11.99 30.77
N THR A 12 38.65 11.70 30.06
CA THR A 12 38.83 12.11 28.66
C THR A 12 37.86 11.37 27.73
N CYS A 13 37.64 10.06 27.93
CA CYS A 13 36.65 9.32 27.18
C CYS A 13 35.21 9.80 27.46
N ALA A 14 34.87 10.10 28.72
CA ALA A 14 33.56 10.63 29.07
C ALA A 14 33.32 12.03 28.48
N PHE A 15 34.33 12.87 28.42
CA PHE A 15 34.24 14.21 27.81
C PHE A 15 34.11 14.13 26.28
N SER A 16 34.77 13.16 25.64
CA SER A 16 34.64 12.91 24.19
C SER A 16 33.26 12.40 23.81
N VAL A 17 32.64 11.57 24.66
CA VAL A 17 31.25 11.06 24.42
C VAL A 17 30.23 12.19 24.60
N ILE A 18 30.40 13.06 25.59
CA ILE A 18 29.51 14.22 25.80
C ILE A 18 29.66 15.26 24.67
N ALA A 19 30.83 15.42 24.08
CA ALA A 19 31.03 16.30 22.94
C ALA A 19 30.40 15.77 21.64
N MET A 20 30.17 14.44 21.51
CA MET A 20 29.49 13.85 20.35
C MET A 20 27.98 13.94 20.44
N ILE A 21 27.38 14.18 21.60
CA ILE A 21 25.93 14.26 21.78
C ILE A 21 25.37 15.67 21.46
N HIS A 22 26.23 16.67 21.33
CA HIS A 22 25.85 18.07 21.03
C HIS A 22 26.06 18.45 19.56
N SER A 23 26.33 17.48 18.68
CA SER A 23 26.55 17.71 17.24
C SER A 23 25.42 17.16 16.37
N CYS A 24 24.18 17.40 16.74
CA CYS A 24 23.03 17.24 15.86
C CYS A 24 22.07 18.40 16.07
N ASP A 25 22.50 19.59 15.69
CA ASP A 25 21.59 20.65 15.30
C ASP A 25 21.45 20.57 13.79
N ASN A 26 20.25 20.20 13.33
CA ASN A 26 19.87 20.17 11.93
C ASN A 26 19.62 21.59 11.42
N GLU A 27 20.66 22.41 11.36
CA GLU A 27 20.66 23.59 10.50
C GLU A 27 21.37 23.26 9.20
N PHE A 28 20.60 22.80 8.21
CA PHE A 28 21.03 22.67 6.80
C PHE A 28 21.16 24.05 6.12
N SER A 29 21.61 25.07 6.82
CA SER A 29 21.69 26.43 6.28
C SER A 29 23.10 26.98 6.01
N GLU A 30 24.16 26.22 6.28
CA GLU A 30 25.51 26.78 6.05
C GLU A 30 26.53 25.79 5.49
N ILE A 31 26.26 25.22 4.32
CA ILE A 31 27.35 24.65 3.50
C ILE A 31 27.62 25.62 2.34
N GLY A 32 28.62 26.47 2.52
CA GLY A 32 29.12 27.30 1.41
C GLY A 32 29.57 28.73 1.76
N THR A 33 29.31 29.25 2.95
CA THR A 33 29.61 30.66 3.30
C THR A 33 31.06 30.97 3.57
N GLY A 34 31.97 29.99 3.56
CA GLY A 34 33.38 30.17 3.87
C GLY A 34 34.35 30.25 2.68
N ILE A 35 33.91 30.11 1.43
CA ILE A 35 34.83 29.97 0.28
C ILE A 35 34.71 31.09 -0.77
N VAL A 36 33.65 31.87 -0.79
CA VAL A 36 33.51 33.03 -1.69
C VAL A 36 33.05 34.21 -0.88
N GLY A 37 33.65 35.38 -1.10
CA GLY A 37 33.30 36.62 -0.41
C GLY A 37 31.80 36.87 -0.36
N THR A 38 31.33 37.69 0.60
CA THR A 38 29.90 37.96 0.84
C THR A 38 29.08 37.80 -0.42
N PRO A 39 28.18 36.81 -0.48
CA PRO A 39 27.39 36.61 -1.70
C PRO A 39 26.60 37.89 -1.96
N ASP A 40 26.69 38.41 -3.20
CA ASP A 40 25.91 39.58 -3.66
C ASP A 40 24.38 39.23 -3.78
N PHE A 41 23.91 38.17 -3.10
CA PHE A 41 22.55 37.71 -3.17
C PHE A 41 21.97 37.47 -1.77
N GLU A 42 20.82 38.05 -1.49
CA GLU A 42 20.05 37.77 -0.27
C GLU A 42 19.03 36.68 -0.57
N ILE A 43 18.97 35.67 0.32
CA ILE A 43 17.91 34.65 0.25
C ILE A 43 16.66 35.27 0.90
N GLN A 44 15.61 35.39 0.10
CA GLN A 44 14.30 35.85 0.53
C GLN A 44 13.36 34.65 0.65
N ASN A 45 12.32 34.78 1.48
CA ASN A 45 11.23 33.82 1.49
C ASN A 45 9.87 34.50 1.40
N ARG A 46 8.93 33.84 0.75
CA ARG A 46 7.54 34.28 0.68
C ARG A 46 6.60 33.09 0.60
N ALA A 47 5.46 33.22 1.29
CA ALA A 47 4.36 32.27 1.16
C ALA A 47 3.38 32.76 0.08
N TYR A 48 3.01 31.85 -0.83
CA TYR A 48 2.05 32.08 -1.90
C TYR A 48 0.74 31.35 -1.62
N PRO A 49 -0.39 31.91 -2.05
CA PRO A 49 -1.69 31.28 -1.83
C PRO A 49 -1.83 30.00 -2.64
N ILE A 50 -2.55 29.07 -2.06
CA ILE A 50 -3.01 27.85 -2.71
C ILE A 50 -4.50 27.67 -2.40
N LYS A 51 -5.19 26.96 -3.28
CA LYS A 51 -6.55 26.53 -3.04
C LYS A 51 -6.57 25.01 -2.87
N THR A 52 -7.33 24.51 -1.91
CA THR A 52 -7.40 23.08 -1.60
C THR A 52 -8.84 22.67 -1.33
N TYR A 53 -9.29 21.55 -1.91
CA TYR A 53 -10.64 21.04 -1.74
C TYR A 53 -10.70 19.53 -1.83
N ASN A 54 -11.73 18.94 -1.20
CA ASN A 54 -11.91 17.50 -1.10
C ASN A 54 -12.46 16.90 -2.41
N LYS A 55 -12.05 15.67 -2.68
CA LYS A 55 -12.65 14.82 -3.71
C LYS A 55 -12.79 13.39 -3.21
N ARG A 56 -13.93 12.79 -3.50
CA ARG A 56 -14.13 11.38 -3.21
C ARG A 56 -13.37 10.51 -4.19
N ILE A 57 -12.75 9.44 -3.67
CA ILE A 57 -12.22 8.35 -4.48
C ILE A 57 -13.39 7.42 -4.79
N THR A 58 -13.80 7.38 -6.07
CA THR A 58 -14.82 6.44 -6.57
C THR A 58 -14.20 5.04 -6.73
N PRO A 59 -15.00 3.99 -7.01
CA PRO A 59 -14.45 2.67 -7.24
C PRO A 59 -13.29 2.68 -8.26
N PHE A 60 -12.20 2.03 -7.91
CA PHE A 60 -10.95 2.00 -8.67
C PHE A 60 -10.64 0.59 -9.18
N GLU A 61 -9.80 0.49 -10.21
CA GLU A 61 -9.29 -0.79 -10.72
C GLU A 61 -8.52 -1.53 -9.63
N SER A 62 -9.10 -2.60 -9.10
CA SER A 62 -8.59 -3.36 -7.96
C SER A 62 -7.93 -4.69 -8.35
N ASN A 63 -7.93 -5.06 -9.63
CA ASN A 63 -7.14 -6.18 -10.11
C ASN A 63 -5.68 -5.77 -10.34
N LYS A 64 -4.75 -6.72 -10.22
CA LYS A 64 -3.29 -6.53 -10.41
C LYS A 64 -2.65 -5.53 -9.44
N LEU A 65 -3.16 -5.44 -8.22
CA LEU A 65 -2.48 -4.72 -7.14
C LEU A 65 -1.18 -5.44 -6.76
N GLU A 66 -0.20 -4.69 -6.27
CA GLU A 66 1.06 -5.22 -5.74
C GLU A 66 0.88 -6.05 -4.47
N GLY A 67 -0.19 -5.80 -3.72
CA GLY A 67 -0.63 -6.54 -2.54
C GLY A 67 -2.13 -6.66 -2.51
N ASN A 68 -2.65 -7.54 -1.67
CA ASN A 68 -4.09 -7.71 -1.48
C ASN A 68 -4.48 -7.50 -0.02
N LEU A 69 -5.40 -6.57 0.23
CA LEU A 69 -5.95 -6.34 1.56
C LEU A 69 -7.01 -7.38 1.89
N LEU A 70 -7.08 -7.78 3.15
CA LEU A 70 -8.12 -8.65 3.69
C LEU A 70 -8.44 -8.23 5.13
N GLY A 71 -9.70 -8.00 5.44
CA GLY A 71 -10.10 -7.69 6.81
C GLY A 71 -11.16 -6.62 6.92
N PHE A 72 -11.30 -6.10 8.13
CA PHE A 72 -12.19 -5.00 8.48
C PHE A 72 -11.42 -3.94 9.29
N TYR A 73 -11.57 -2.70 8.90
CA TYR A 73 -11.00 -1.55 9.63
C TYR A 73 -12.10 -0.53 9.93
N HIS A 74 -12.22 -0.13 11.18
CA HIS A 74 -13.10 0.96 11.59
C HIS A 74 -12.29 2.23 11.81
N ASP A 75 -12.53 3.22 10.98
CA ASP A 75 -12.01 4.57 11.15
C ASP A 75 -12.99 5.38 12.00
N PRO A 76 -12.58 5.99 13.13
CA PRO A 76 -13.48 6.74 14.00
C PRO A 76 -14.18 7.93 13.35
N VAL A 77 -13.62 8.44 12.26
CA VAL A 77 -14.17 9.60 11.52
C VAL A 77 -14.99 9.12 10.33
N PHE A 78 -14.42 8.23 9.51
CA PHE A 78 -15.06 7.80 8.27
C PHE A 78 -16.04 6.65 8.44
N GLY A 79 -15.88 5.81 9.47
CA GLY A 79 -16.66 4.59 9.66
C GLY A 79 -15.97 3.32 9.20
N GLY A 80 -16.74 2.24 9.00
CA GLY A 80 -16.23 0.89 8.71
C GLY A 80 -15.93 0.64 7.25
N SER A 81 -14.86 -0.12 6.99
CA SER A 81 -14.52 -0.64 5.66
C SER A 81 -14.15 -2.12 5.78
N SER A 82 -14.87 -3.01 5.08
CA SER A 82 -14.50 -4.41 4.88
C SER A 82 -13.82 -4.59 3.54
N VAL A 83 -12.77 -5.39 3.49
CA VAL A 83 -12.09 -5.75 2.25
C VAL A 83 -11.98 -7.26 2.17
N SER A 84 -12.54 -7.81 1.11
CA SER A 84 -12.47 -9.21 0.72
C SER A 84 -11.68 -9.34 -0.58
N PHE A 85 -11.23 -10.54 -0.95
CA PHE A 85 -10.62 -10.71 -2.26
C PHE A 85 -10.98 -12.05 -2.90
N VAL A 86 -11.00 -12.08 -4.22
CA VAL A 86 -11.09 -13.28 -5.03
C VAL A 86 -9.82 -13.43 -5.86
N GLY A 87 -9.21 -14.62 -5.84
CA GLY A 87 -7.97 -14.91 -6.55
C GLY A 87 -8.07 -16.18 -7.39
N GLN A 88 -7.71 -16.09 -8.67
CA GLN A 88 -7.52 -17.24 -9.52
C GLN A 88 -6.28 -18.01 -9.12
N MET A 89 -6.35 -19.33 -9.24
CA MET A 89 -5.19 -20.20 -9.03
C MET A 89 -4.98 -21.09 -10.24
N THR A 90 -3.73 -21.40 -10.54
CA THR A 90 -3.35 -22.39 -11.55
C THR A 90 -2.32 -23.35 -11.00
N PRO A 91 -2.29 -24.61 -11.48
CA PRO A 91 -1.27 -25.54 -11.04
C PRO A 91 0.11 -25.16 -11.59
N ARG A 92 1.16 -25.59 -10.90
CA ARG A 92 2.52 -25.48 -11.42
C ARG A 92 2.74 -26.40 -12.61
N ASP A 93 2.13 -27.60 -12.56
CA ASP A 93 2.24 -28.62 -13.58
C ASP A 93 0.88 -29.00 -14.15
N TYR A 94 0.75 -29.01 -15.47
CA TYR A 94 -0.42 -29.49 -16.20
C TYR A 94 -0.23 -30.94 -16.62
N ASN A 95 -1.32 -31.68 -16.81
CA ASN A 95 -1.33 -33.14 -17.04
C ASN A 95 -0.57 -33.91 -15.95
N PRO A 96 -0.88 -33.72 -14.67
CA PRO A 96 -0.22 -34.45 -13.62
C PRO A 96 -0.54 -35.94 -13.72
N THR A 97 0.41 -36.77 -13.28
CA THR A 97 0.19 -38.19 -13.04
C THR A 97 0.14 -38.41 -11.54
N PHE A 98 -0.97 -38.93 -11.04
CA PHE A 98 -1.15 -39.17 -9.62
C PHE A 98 -0.78 -40.60 -9.18
N GLY A 99 -0.59 -41.51 -10.15
CA GLY A 99 -0.20 -42.90 -9.91
C GLY A 99 -1.39 -43.82 -9.62
N THR A 100 -1.12 -45.02 -9.06
CA THR A 100 -2.15 -46.00 -8.77
C THR A 100 -2.45 -46.06 -7.26
N ASN A 101 -3.69 -46.42 -6.91
CA ASN A 101 -4.13 -46.49 -5.51
C ASN A 101 -3.94 -45.18 -4.73
N THR A 102 -4.15 -44.07 -5.41
CA THR A 102 -3.94 -42.72 -4.85
C THR A 102 -4.90 -42.44 -3.69
N VAL A 103 -4.34 -41.98 -2.58
CA VAL A 103 -5.07 -41.60 -1.37
C VAL A 103 -4.71 -40.18 -1.00
N LEU A 104 -5.71 -39.34 -0.74
CA LEU A 104 -5.52 -37.99 -0.27
C LEU A 104 -5.03 -37.99 1.19
N ASP A 105 -3.91 -37.30 1.45
CA ASP A 105 -3.37 -37.14 2.81
C ASP A 105 -3.83 -35.83 3.44
N SER A 106 -3.62 -34.70 2.73
CA SER A 106 -4.02 -33.40 3.24
C SER A 106 -4.12 -32.37 2.13
N VAL A 107 -4.86 -31.28 2.37
CA VAL A 107 -4.91 -30.07 1.54
C VAL A 107 -4.56 -28.87 2.40
N ILE A 108 -3.48 -28.19 2.06
CA ILE A 108 -2.95 -27.09 2.85
C ILE A 108 -2.91 -25.83 2.00
N LEU A 109 -3.55 -24.78 2.51
CA LEU A 109 -3.49 -23.44 1.95
C LEU A 109 -2.51 -22.61 2.79
N THR A 110 -1.52 -22.03 2.15
CA THR A 110 -0.53 -21.13 2.77
C THR A 110 -0.50 -19.80 2.02
N ILE A 111 -0.61 -18.69 2.73
CA ILE A 111 -0.48 -17.33 2.16
C ILE A 111 0.33 -16.49 3.17
N PRO A 112 1.55 -16.08 2.84
CA PRO A 112 2.34 -15.21 3.70
C PRO A 112 1.67 -13.85 3.91
N TYR A 113 1.85 -13.30 5.11
CA TYR A 113 1.57 -11.89 5.36
C TYR A 113 2.71 -11.02 4.83
N SER A 114 2.40 -9.79 4.44
CA SER A 114 3.44 -8.78 4.22
C SER A 114 4.11 -8.47 5.55
N SER A 115 5.36 -8.86 5.72
CA SER A 115 6.09 -8.75 6.98
C SER A 115 7.55 -8.40 6.79
N ASN A 116 8.11 -7.67 7.78
CA ASN A 116 9.53 -7.40 7.90
C ASN A 116 10.16 -8.31 8.96
N ALA A 117 11.25 -8.97 8.61
CA ALA A 117 12.03 -9.77 9.53
C ALA A 117 13.19 -8.93 10.12
N SER A 118 13.41 -9.04 11.43
CA SER A 118 14.56 -8.46 12.13
C SER A 118 15.24 -9.54 12.96
N THR A 119 16.54 -9.75 12.75
CA THR A 119 17.32 -10.76 13.47
C THR A 119 18.28 -10.08 14.44
N LEU A 120 18.17 -10.41 15.72
CA LEU A 120 19.05 -9.97 16.79
C LEU A 120 19.51 -11.18 17.59
N GLU A 121 20.83 -11.38 17.75
CA GLU A 121 21.41 -12.48 18.53
C GLU A 121 20.84 -13.87 18.15
N ASP A 122 20.75 -14.15 16.83
CA ASP A 122 20.19 -15.38 16.26
C ASP A 122 18.68 -15.61 16.49
N VAL A 123 17.96 -14.61 17.03
CA VAL A 123 16.49 -14.62 17.17
C VAL A 123 15.89 -13.75 16.08
N THR A 124 15.10 -14.35 15.20
CA THR A 124 14.34 -13.62 14.17
C THR A 124 12.94 -13.30 14.70
N THR A 125 12.58 -12.02 14.65
CA THR A 125 11.24 -11.51 14.98
C THR A 125 10.62 -10.90 13.73
N PHE A 126 9.29 -10.93 13.66
CA PHE A 126 8.54 -10.40 12.53
C PHE A 126 7.60 -9.30 12.99
N GLU A 127 7.48 -8.26 12.15
CA GLU A 127 6.45 -7.25 12.25
C GLU A 127 5.65 -7.26 10.93
N LEU A 128 4.31 -7.26 11.03
CA LEU A 128 3.48 -7.13 9.83
C LEU A 128 3.51 -5.68 9.36
N ASP A 129 3.94 -5.47 8.13
CA ASP A 129 4.05 -4.13 7.52
C ASP A 129 2.74 -3.40 7.45
N SER A 130 1.65 -4.14 7.29
CA SER A 130 0.34 -3.61 6.99
C SER A 130 -0.73 -4.37 7.76
N LEU A 131 -0.62 -4.35 9.09
CA LEU A 131 -1.68 -4.76 10.01
C LEU A 131 -2.30 -3.52 10.65
N TYR A 132 -3.58 -3.31 10.40
CA TYR A 132 -4.37 -2.18 10.87
C TYR A 132 -5.47 -2.68 11.80
N GLY A 133 -5.50 -2.18 13.04
CA GLY A 133 -6.42 -2.67 14.07
C GLY A 133 -5.88 -3.87 14.84
N SER A 134 -6.58 -4.27 15.92
CA SER A 134 -6.09 -5.26 16.90
C SER A 134 -7.15 -6.26 17.37
N SER A 135 -8.35 -6.20 16.82
CA SER A 135 -9.45 -7.08 17.19
C SER A 135 -9.69 -8.15 16.13
N PRO A 136 -10.16 -9.35 16.49
CA PRO A 136 -10.40 -10.42 15.53
C PRO A 136 -11.58 -10.12 14.59
N ILE A 137 -11.59 -10.85 13.46
CA ILE A 137 -12.66 -10.81 12.45
C ILE A 137 -13.23 -12.21 12.22
N LYS A 138 -14.36 -12.31 11.52
CA LYS A 138 -14.80 -13.56 10.90
C LYS A 138 -14.13 -13.70 9.55
N LEU A 139 -13.51 -14.85 9.32
CA LEU A 139 -12.84 -15.17 8.07
C LEU A 139 -13.42 -16.44 7.46
N SER A 140 -13.86 -16.35 6.22
CA SER A 140 -14.34 -17.47 5.42
C SER A 140 -13.52 -17.61 4.15
N VAL A 141 -13.24 -18.85 3.74
CA VAL A 141 -12.66 -19.17 2.43
C VAL A 141 -13.64 -20.03 1.67
N PHE A 142 -13.96 -19.64 0.45
CA PHE A 142 -14.86 -20.35 -0.45
C PHE A 142 -14.16 -20.76 -1.73
N LYS A 143 -14.59 -21.87 -2.33
CA LYS A 143 -14.37 -22.10 -3.75
C LYS A 143 -15.14 -21.06 -4.55
N ASN A 144 -14.47 -20.39 -5.48
CA ASN A 144 -15.08 -19.41 -6.37
C ASN A 144 -15.56 -20.06 -7.66
N ASP A 145 -16.79 -19.75 -8.07
CA ASP A 145 -17.37 -20.17 -9.36
C ASP A 145 -17.52 -19.00 -10.35
N PHE A 146 -17.09 -17.79 -9.98
CA PHE A 146 -17.05 -16.67 -10.92
C PHE A 146 -15.75 -16.72 -11.75
N LEU A 147 -15.87 -16.68 -13.08
CA LEU A 147 -14.71 -16.65 -13.96
C LEU A 147 -14.12 -15.23 -14.07
N LEU A 148 -12.96 -14.99 -13.48
CA LEU A 148 -12.21 -13.76 -13.67
C LEU A 148 -11.53 -13.78 -15.04
N ARG A 149 -12.17 -13.18 -16.04
CA ARG A 149 -11.66 -13.13 -17.43
C ARG A 149 -10.40 -12.29 -17.53
N LYS A 150 -9.48 -12.71 -18.39
CA LYS A 150 -8.27 -11.96 -18.72
C LYS A 150 -8.55 -10.80 -19.68
N TYR A 151 -9.48 -11.01 -20.61
CA TYR A 151 -9.85 -10.05 -21.66
C TYR A 151 -11.29 -9.61 -21.53
N ASP A 152 -11.55 -8.33 -21.83
CA ASP A 152 -12.89 -7.77 -21.93
C ASP A 152 -13.48 -8.11 -23.30
N PRO A 153 -14.58 -8.89 -23.38
CA PRO A 153 -15.18 -9.27 -24.66
C PRO A 153 -15.81 -8.09 -25.41
N SER A 154 -15.99 -6.94 -24.77
CA SER A 154 -16.53 -5.72 -25.39
C SER A 154 -15.46 -4.73 -25.81
N ALA A 155 -14.21 -4.92 -25.40
CA ALA A 155 -13.08 -4.05 -25.73
C ALA A 155 -12.53 -4.35 -27.15
N ALA A 156 -11.64 -3.49 -27.61
CA ALA A 156 -10.81 -3.78 -28.79
C ALA A 156 -9.95 -5.04 -28.55
N ILE A 157 -9.40 -5.60 -29.64
CA ILE A 157 -8.56 -6.81 -29.58
C ILE A 157 -7.51 -6.65 -28.47
N ASP A 158 -7.43 -7.66 -27.60
CA ASP A 158 -6.51 -7.74 -26.45
C ASP A 158 -6.75 -6.71 -25.32
N GLY A 159 -7.90 -6.05 -25.27
CA GLY A 159 -8.30 -5.21 -24.15
C GLY A 159 -8.42 -6.03 -22.86
N ALA A 160 -7.67 -5.63 -21.81
CA ALA A 160 -7.74 -6.32 -20.53
C ALA A 160 -9.09 -6.09 -19.84
N GLN A 161 -9.59 -7.11 -19.14
CA GLN A 161 -10.77 -6.95 -18.30
C GLN A 161 -10.39 -6.17 -17.04
N ASN A 162 -11.06 -5.04 -16.81
CA ASN A 162 -10.95 -4.30 -15.56
C ASN A 162 -12.01 -4.77 -14.57
N TYR A 163 -11.58 -4.94 -13.33
CA TYR A 163 -12.42 -5.22 -12.17
C TYR A 163 -12.23 -4.09 -11.18
N TYR A 164 -13.33 -3.56 -10.69
CA TYR A 164 -13.32 -2.42 -9.77
C TYR A 164 -13.55 -2.87 -8.34
N SER A 165 -13.13 -2.04 -7.42
CA SER A 165 -13.18 -2.27 -5.98
C SER A 165 -14.60 -2.47 -5.43
N ASP A 166 -15.63 -1.99 -6.12
CA ASP A 166 -17.05 -2.23 -5.80
C ASP A 166 -17.56 -3.62 -6.31
N GLY A 167 -16.67 -4.49 -6.79
CA GLY A 167 -17.03 -5.77 -7.37
C GLY A 167 -17.64 -5.68 -8.76
N SER A 168 -17.56 -4.54 -9.44
CA SER A 168 -18.08 -4.41 -10.81
C SER A 168 -16.99 -4.63 -11.86
N LEU A 169 -17.44 -4.96 -13.07
CA LEU A 169 -16.62 -5.08 -14.28
C LEU A 169 -16.70 -3.78 -15.09
N SER A 170 -15.83 -3.62 -16.10
CA SER A 170 -15.89 -2.53 -17.09
C SER A 170 -17.25 -2.42 -17.81
N SER A 171 -18.00 -3.52 -17.95
CA SER A 171 -19.36 -3.52 -18.47
C SER A 171 -20.42 -2.97 -17.50
N GLY A 172 -20.07 -2.68 -16.25
CA GLY A 172 -20.99 -2.33 -15.17
C GLY A 172 -21.69 -3.52 -14.51
N GLN A 173 -21.47 -4.75 -14.97
CA GLN A 173 -21.98 -5.95 -14.33
C GLN A 173 -21.28 -6.15 -12.97
N LEU A 174 -22.05 -6.50 -11.93
CA LEU A 174 -21.50 -6.89 -10.63
C LEU A 174 -21.11 -8.38 -10.61
N ILE A 175 -20.11 -8.70 -9.81
CA ILE A 175 -19.80 -10.09 -9.46
C ILE A 175 -20.84 -10.56 -8.46
N GLU A 176 -21.59 -11.60 -8.80
CA GLU A 176 -22.65 -12.13 -7.95
C GLU A 176 -22.07 -12.86 -6.74
N SER A 177 -22.49 -12.49 -5.52
CA SER A 177 -22.03 -13.13 -4.27
C SER A 177 -22.25 -14.65 -4.28
N SER A 178 -23.33 -15.14 -4.86
CA SER A 178 -23.61 -16.58 -4.97
C SER A 178 -22.59 -17.34 -5.81
N ALA A 179 -21.91 -16.67 -6.75
CA ALA A 179 -20.82 -17.27 -7.53
C ALA A 179 -19.48 -17.22 -6.78
N LEU A 180 -19.28 -16.21 -5.92
CA LEU A 180 -18.10 -16.13 -5.06
C LEU A 180 -18.16 -17.13 -3.90
N GLU A 181 -19.33 -17.33 -3.30
CA GLU A 181 -19.58 -18.16 -2.12
C GLU A 181 -20.13 -19.55 -2.50
N SER A 182 -19.54 -20.22 -3.52
CA SER A 182 -20.05 -21.47 -4.07
C SER A 182 -19.98 -22.64 -3.09
N GLN A 183 -18.78 -22.92 -2.53
CA GLN A 183 -18.55 -23.97 -1.54
C GLN A 183 -17.67 -23.44 -0.43
N LEU A 184 -18.14 -23.51 0.83
CA LEU A 184 -17.34 -23.18 1.99
C LEU A 184 -16.23 -24.21 2.19
N LEU A 185 -14.99 -23.75 2.33
CA LEU A 185 -13.80 -24.57 2.54
C LEU A 185 -13.18 -24.38 3.93
N TYR A 186 -13.32 -23.16 4.47
CA TYR A 186 -12.80 -22.81 5.79
C TYR A 186 -13.65 -21.70 6.42
N TYR A 187 -13.81 -21.74 7.72
CA TYR A 187 -14.48 -20.71 8.51
C TYR A 187 -13.84 -20.57 9.87
N ASN A 188 -13.51 -19.34 10.26
CA ASN A 188 -13.09 -19.00 11.62
C ASN A 188 -13.88 -17.78 12.10
N SER A 189 -14.61 -17.95 13.19
CA SER A 189 -15.46 -16.89 13.76
C SER A 189 -14.68 -15.82 14.54
N SER A 190 -13.37 -16.03 14.79
CA SER A 190 -12.53 -15.13 15.60
C SER A 190 -11.08 -15.23 15.15
N TYR A 191 -10.83 -14.90 13.88
CA TYR A 191 -9.52 -14.95 13.27
C TYR A 191 -8.69 -13.71 13.59
N PHE A 192 -7.41 -13.92 13.95
CA PHE A 192 -6.38 -12.90 14.08
C PHE A 192 -5.04 -13.47 13.60
N PRO A 193 -4.20 -12.72 12.83
CA PRO A 193 -2.95 -13.24 12.29
C PRO A 193 -1.91 -13.50 13.40
N SER A 194 -1.14 -14.58 13.27
CA SER A 194 0.02 -14.86 14.11
C SER A 194 1.27 -14.20 13.53
N LEU A 195 2.14 -13.67 14.39
CA LEU A 195 3.45 -13.11 14.04
C LEU A 195 4.57 -14.16 14.10
N GLU A 196 4.25 -15.38 14.47
CA GLU A 196 5.24 -16.46 14.61
C GLU A 196 5.54 -17.08 13.25
N SER A 197 6.81 -17.40 13.04
CA SER A 197 7.22 -18.25 11.92
C SER A 197 6.63 -19.65 12.06
N ILE A 198 6.48 -20.34 10.95
CA ILE A 198 5.89 -21.67 10.91
C ILE A 198 7.03 -22.68 10.63
N GLU A 199 7.31 -23.53 11.61
CA GLU A 199 8.27 -24.61 11.47
C GLU A 199 7.60 -25.80 10.78
N LEU A 200 8.22 -26.27 9.70
CA LEU A 200 7.84 -27.49 9.01
C LEU A 200 8.74 -28.60 9.46
N GLU A 201 8.16 -29.61 10.08
CA GLU A 201 8.88 -30.76 10.62
C GLU A 201 8.68 -31.99 9.72
N THR A 202 9.72 -32.76 9.55
CA THR A 202 9.69 -34.07 8.90
C THR A 202 10.23 -35.11 9.86
N TYR A 203 9.60 -36.29 9.90
CA TYR A 203 10.10 -37.39 10.71
C TYR A 203 11.36 -37.95 10.11
N ASN A 204 12.45 -37.96 10.88
CA ASN A 204 13.72 -38.52 10.51
C ASN A 204 13.83 -39.94 11.09
N GLU A 205 13.92 -40.97 10.23
CA GLU A 205 14.01 -42.37 10.63
C GLU A 205 15.32 -42.68 11.34
N GLU A 206 16.43 -41.98 11.06
CA GLU A 206 17.71 -42.20 11.69
C GLU A 206 17.76 -41.70 13.14
N SER A 207 17.17 -40.55 13.39
CA SER A 207 17.08 -39.94 14.74
C SER A 207 15.84 -40.38 15.51
N GLU A 208 14.90 -41.08 14.87
CA GLU A 208 13.59 -41.46 15.41
C GLU A 208 12.82 -40.24 15.98
N ALA A 209 12.98 -39.04 15.39
CA ALA A 209 12.42 -37.79 15.85
C ALA A 209 11.90 -36.92 14.71
N PHE A 210 11.00 -35.98 15.03
CA PHE A 210 10.66 -34.91 14.10
C PHE A 210 11.74 -33.84 14.13
N GLU A 211 12.23 -33.47 12.95
CA GLU A 211 13.25 -32.45 12.76
C GLU A 211 12.69 -31.32 11.89
N VAL A 212 12.99 -30.07 12.27
CA VAL A 212 12.61 -28.90 11.47
C VAL A 212 13.40 -28.92 10.17
N THR A 213 12.69 -29.08 9.06
CA THR A 213 13.30 -29.13 7.71
C THR A 213 13.18 -27.80 6.97
N ASN A 214 12.22 -26.97 7.33
CA ASN A 214 12.04 -25.63 6.76
C ASN A 214 11.32 -24.73 7.76
N THR A 215 11.51 -23.41 7.62
CA THR A 215 10.80 -22.39 8.40
C THR A 215 10.18 -21.37 7.44
N LEU A 216 8.86 -21.24 7.46
CA LEU A 216 8.12 -20.26 6.67
C LEU A 216 7.95 -18.96 7.45
N ASN A 217 7.82 -17.86 6.72
CA ASN A 217 7.42 -16.59 7.29
C ASN A 217 6.01 -16.68 7.91
N PRO A 218 5.63 -15.76 8.83
CA PRO A 218 4.27 -15.67 9.34
C PRO A 218 3.25 -15.67 8.20
N SER A 219 2.30 -16.61 8.26
CA SER A 219 1.40 -16.90 7.14
C SER A 219 0.02 -17.29 7.63
N PHE A 220 -0.98 -17.00 6.83
CA PHE A 220 -2.26 -17.71 6.89
C PHE A 220 -2.01 -19.12 6.37
N ARG A 221 -1.93 -20.10 7.30
CA ARG A 221 -1.72 -21.51 6.94
C ARG A 221 -2.78 -22.37 7.57
N VAL A 222 -3.56 -23.05 6.75
CA VAL A 222 -4.72 -23.83 7.22
C VAL A 222 -4.86 -25.13 6.44
N HIS A 223 -5.33 -26.18 7.15
CA HIS A 223 -5.74 -27.42 6.55
C HIS A 223 -7.20 -27.30 6.06
N LEU A 224 -7.44 -27.58 4.79
CA LEU A 224 -8.76 -27.54 4.18
C LEU A 224 -9.42 -28.92 4.04
N HIS A 225 -8.75 -29.97 4.53
CA HIS A 225 -9.21 -31.35 4.52
C HIS A 225 -9.28 -31.89 5.96
N ASN A 226 -10.41 -32.50 6.30
CA ASN A 226 -10.63 -33.17 7.60
C ASN A 226 -10.32 -32.32 8.85
N ASN A 227 -10.56 -31.03 8.79
CA ASN A 227 -10.36 -30.16 9.95
C ASN A 227 -11.60 -30.27 10.88
N SER A 228 -11.43 -30.90 12.04
CA SER A 228 -12.51 -31.07 13.03
C SER A 228 -12.92 -29.77 13.72
N ASP A 229 -12.08 -28.75 13.67
CA ASP A 229 -12.28 -27.48 14.38
C ASP A 229 -13.08 -26.46 13.57
N PHE A 230 -13.16 -26.66 12.23
CA PHE A 230 -13.83 -25.77 11.29
C PHE A 230 -14.74 -26.56 10.35
N LEU A 231 -15.69 -25.87 9.73
CA LEU A 231 -16.51 -26.45 8.69
C LEU A 231 -15.60 -26.85 7.50
N SER A 232 -15.54 -28.15 7.22
CA SER A 232 -14.80 -28.74 6.10
C SER A 232 -15.72 -28.96 4.92
N PRO A 233 -15.21 -28.98 3.67
CA PRO A 233 -15.98 -29.43 2.53
C PRO A 233 -16.43 -30.91 2.71
N PRO A 234 -17.41 -31.38 1.93
CA PRO A 234 -17.85 -32.78 1.96
C PRO A 234 -16.69 -33.76 1.76
N GLU A 235 -16.83 -34.96 2.34
CA GLU A 235 -15.89 -36.08 2.11
C GLU A 235 -15.76 -36.37 0.60
N GLY A 236 -14.55 -36.60 0.12
CA GLY A 236 -14.26 -36.86 -1.30
C GLY A 236 -14.20 -35.59 -2.16
N PHE A 237 -14.45 -34.40 -1.60
CA PHE A 237 -14.49 -33.14 -2.38
C PHE A 237 -13.18 -32.85 -3.12
N TRP A 238 -12.04 -32.98 -2.44
CA TRP A 238 -10.73 -32.68 -3.01
C TRP A 238 -10.25 -33.76 -3.97
N GLU A 239 -10.56 -35.02 -3.65
CA GLU A 239 -10.30 -36.18 -4.53
C GLU A 239 -11.05 -36.03 -5.86
N ASP A 240 -12.35 -35.70 -5.79
CA ASP A 240 -13.19 -35.46 -6.97
C ASP A 240 -12.74 -34.23 -7.75
N LEU A 241 -12.24 -33.21 -7.06
CA LEU A 241 -11.82 -31.96 -7.69
C LEU A 241 -10.49 -32.10 -8.46
N PHE A 242 -9.53 -32.89 -7.95
CA PHE A 242 -8.20 -32.97 -8.52
C PHE A 242 -7.73 -34.40 -8.82
N LEU A 243 -7.65 -35.29 -7.83
CA LEU A 243 -6.98 -36.58 -7.97
C LEU A 243 -7.68 -37.54 -8.93
N SER A 244 -9.01 -37.46 -9.03
CA SER A 244 -9.80 -38.27 -10.00
C SER A 244 -9.79 -37.70 -11.42
N ARG A 245 -9.03 -36.63 -11.69
CA ARG A 245 -8.97 -35.94 -12.99
C ARG A 245 -7.71 -36.25 -13.79
N GLU A 246 -6.92 -37.23 -13.38
CA GLU A 246 -5.79 -37.71 -14.19
C GLU A 246 -6.25 -38.00 -15.64
N GLU A 247 -5.47 -37.54 -16.63
CA GLU A 247 -5.78 -37.59 -18.06
C GLU A 247 -7.04 -36.79 -18.50
N ASP A 248 -7.74 -36.09 -17.59
CA ASP A 248 -8.86 -35.23 -17.96
C ASP A 248 -8.36 -33.92 -18.60
N ALA A 249 -8.98 -33.54 -19.71
CA ALA A 249 -8.64 -32.31 -20.42
C ALA A 249 -8.80 -31.03 -19.55
N VAL A 250 -9.59 -31.07 -18.48
CA VAL A 250 -9.84 -29.91 -17.60
C VAL A 250 -8.61 -29.51 -16.80
N ILE A 251 -7.68 -30.43 -16.53
CA ILE A 251 -6.40 -30.14 -15.85
C ILE A 251 -5.20 -30.20 -16.80
N GLY A 252 -5.46 -30.32 -18.12
CA GLY A 252 -4.44 -30.50 -19.13
C GLY A 252 -3.79 -29.24 -19.65
N ALA A 253 -4.42 -28.07 -19.48
CA ALA A 253 -3.92 -26.78 -19.94
C ALA A 253 -4.50 -25.62 -19.14
N GLU A 254 -3.81 -24.46 -19.14
CA GLU A 254 -4.18 -23.28 -18.36
C GLU A 254 -5.63 -22.82 -18.60
N ASP A 255 -6.03 -22.61 -19.85
CA ASP A 255 -7.37 -22.13 -20.18
C ASP A 255 -8.49 -23.11 -19.75
N SER A 256 -8.25 -24.41 -19.88
CA SER A 256 -9.17 -25.44 -19.41
C SER A 256 -9.27 -25.45 -17.90
N PHE A 257 -8.11 -25.37 -17.22
CA PHE A 257 -8.03 -25.36 -15.76
C PHE A 257 -8.73 -24.15 -15.15
N ILE A 258 -8.47 -22.93 -15.65
CA ILE A 258 -9.09 -21.70 -15.18
C ILE A 258 -10.63 -21.75 -15.34
N ASN A 259 -11.13 -22.38 -16.39
CA ASN A 259 -12.57 -22.58 -16.57
C ASN A 259 -13.15 -23.61 -15.61
N TYR A 260 -12.36 -24.58 -15.19
CA TYR A 260 -12.75 -25.66 -14.28
C TYR A 260 -12.63 -25.24 -12.81
N PHE A 261 -11.43 -24.82 -12.36
CA PHE A 261 -11.17 -24.33 -11.01
C PHE A 261 -10.86 -22.83 -11.06
N ARG A 262 -11.85 -22.03 -10.69
CA ARG A 262 -11.83 -20.57 -10.85
C ARG A 262 -11.17 -19.83 -9.69
N GLY A 263 -10.55 -20.59 -8.76
CA GLY A 263 -9.82 -20.07 -7.62
C GLY A 263 -10.63 -19.98 -6.34
N LEU A 264 -10.19 -19.13 -5.42
CA LEU A 264 -10.70 -18.98 -4.07
C LEU A 264 -11.21 -17.56 -3.81
N TYR A 265 -12.27 -17.48 -2.99
CA TYR A 265 -12.78 -16.22 -2.44
C TYR A 265 -12.57 -16.18 -0.93
N PHE A 266 -11.95 -15.10 -0.45
CA PHE A 266 -11.70 -14.83 0.96
C PHE A 266 -12.62 -13.70 1.39
N LYS A 267 -13.54 -14.03 2.31
CA LYS A 267 -14.53 -13.09 2.84
C LYS A 267 -14.18 -12.71 4.26
N ALA A 268 -14.02 -11.41 4.49
CA ALA A 268 -13.78 -10.86 5.81
C ALA A 268 -15.02 -10.09 6.28
N GLU A 269 -15.49 -10.40 7.49
CA GLU A 269 -16.64 -9.74 8.10
C GLU A 269 -16.28 -9.31 9.54
N PRO A 270 -16.73 -8.12 10.00
CA PRO A 270 -16.51 -7.73 11.38
C PRO A 270 -17.30 -8.62 12.35
N ILE A 271 -16.79 -8.78 13.56
CA ILE A 271 -17.54 -9.37 14.67
C ILE A 271 -18.43 -8.30 15.31
N THR A 272 -17.91 -7.08 15.43
CA THR A 272 -18.62 -5.88 15.87
C THR A 272 -18.45 -4.77 14.82
N GLU A 273 -19.35 -3.79 14.80
CA GLU A 273 -19.32 -2.72 13.78
C GLU A 273 -18.13 -1.75 13.95
N THR A 274 -17.45 -1.76 15.08
CA THR A 274 -16.41 -0.79 15.43
C THR A 274 -15.04 -1.40 15.68
N GLU A 275 -14.90 -2.72 15.61
CA GLU A 275 -13.65 -3.40 15.93
C GLU A 275 -13.33 -4.48 14.90
N GLY A 276 -12.04 -4.61 14.58
CA GLY A 276 -11.53 -5.63 13.68
C GLY A 276 -10.06 -5.40 13.39
N HIS A 277 -9.57 -6.07 12.38
CA HIS A 277 -8.27 -5.79 11.77
C HIS A 277 -8.34 -5.96 10.26
N MET A 278 -7.45 -5.26 9.59
CA MET A 278 -7.19 -5.41 8.16
C MET A 278 -5.70 -5.68 7.97
N MET A 279 -5.37 -6.62 7.12
CA MET A 279 -3.99 -7.04 6.84
C MET A 279 -3.73 -7.09 5.35
N GLN A 280 -2.46 -6.97 4.96
CA GLN A 280 -2.02 -7.20 3.59
C GLN A 280 -1.43 -8.61 3.46
N LEU A 281 -1.88 -9.32 2.42
CA LEU A 281 -1.40 -10.65 2.05
C LEU A 281 -0.45 -10.55 0.87
N ASP A 282 0.65 -11.33 0.91
CA ASP A 282 1.58 -11.48 -0.20
C ASP A 282 1.24 -12.69 -1.06
N LEU A 283 0.27 -12.49 -1.97
CA LEU A 283 -0.15 -13.52 -2.93
C LEU A 283 0.86 -13.72 -4.08
N LEU A 284 1.89 -12.87 -4.17
CA LEU A 284 2.96 -12.99 -5.17
C LEU A 284 4.17 -13.78 -4.65
N SER A 285 4.21 -14.07 -3.36
CA SER A 285 5.21 -14.94 -2.77
C SER A 285 5.18 -16.34 -3.39
N ASN A 286 6.33 -16.94 -3.56
CA ASN A 286 6.44 -18.34 -3.98
C ASN A 286 5.86 -19.33 -2.95
N GLU A 287 5.66 -18.90 -1.71
CA GLU A 287 5.03 -19.67 -0.63
C GLU A 287 3.50 -19.60 -0.67
N ALA A 288 2.92 -18.65 -1.44
CA ALA A 288 1.47 -18.49 -1.57
C ALA A 288 0.89 -19.61 -2.47
N SER A 289 0.44 -20.69 -1.84
CA SER A 289 0.01 -21.89 -2.56
C SER A 289 -1.10 -22.67 -1.86
N LEU A 290 -1.83 -23.42 -2.66
CA LEU A 290 -2.70 -24.52 -2.21
C LEU A 290 -2.03 -25.82 -2.65
N VAL A 291 -1.68 -26.66 -1.68
CA VAL A 291 -0.99 -27.91 -1.94
C VAL A 291 -1.88 -29.08 -1.53
N VAL A 292 -2.12 -29.98 -2.48
CA VAL A 292 -2.80 -31.26 -2.28
C VAL A 292 -1.72 -32.32 -2.11
N TYR A 293 -1.58 -32.88 -0.90
CA TYR A 293 -0.67 -33.98 -0.60
C TYR A 293 -1.41 -35.29 -0.68
N TYR A 294 -0.78 -36.28 -1.31
CA TYR A 294 -1.35 -37.60 -1.50
C TYR A 294 -0.25 -38.68 -1.48
N THR A 295 -0.63 -39.90 -1.19
CA THR A 295 0.20 -41.07 -1.34
C THR A 295 -0.31 -41.91 -2.51
N TYR A 296 0.61 -42.61 -3.21
CA TYR A 296 0.28 -43.48 -4.33
C TYR A 296 1.28 -44.64 -4.42
N ASP A 297 0.87 -45.72 -5.10
CA ASP A 297 1.71 -46.84 -5.34
C ASP A 297 2.54 -46.68 -6.62
N GLN A 298 3.85 -46.85 -6.50
CA GLN A 298 4.80 -46.80 -7.58
C GLN A 298 5.48 -48.17 -7.71
N ILE A 299 5.59 -48.68 -8.95
CA ILE A 299 6.35 -49.89 -9.23
C ILE A 299 7.83 -49.51 -9.37
N ILE A 300 8.68 -50.10 -8.53
CA ILE A 300 10.12 -49.92 -8.54
C ILE A 300 10.77 -51.28 -8.84
N THR A 301 11.96 -51.28 -9.46
CA THR A 301 12.73 -52.51 -9.69
C THR A 301 13.84 -52.60 -8.66
N VAL A 302 13.77 -53.59 -7.78
CA VAL A 302 14.81 -53.88 -6.77
C VAL A 302 15.40 -55.25 -7.10
N ASP A 303 16.71 -55.31 -7.29
CA ASP A 303 17.44 -56.53 -7.65
C ASP A 303 16.90 -57.30 -8.87
N GLY A 304 16.20 -56.60 -9.78
CA GLY A 304 15.62 -57.15 -11.00
C GLY A 304 14.19 -57.70 -10.85
N GLU A 305 13.59 -57.57 -9.69
CA GLU A 305 12.20 -57.89 -9.43
C GLU A 305 11.37 -56.59 -9.28
N GLU A 306 10.10 -56.61 -9.72
CA GLU A 306 9.18 -55.50 -9.56
C GLU A 306 8.58 -55.53 -8.14
N GLU A 307 8.77 -54.46 -7.41
CA GLU A 307 8.16 -54.24 -6.09
C GLU A 307 7.27 -53.02 -6.11
N THR A 308 6.17 -53.06 -5.34
CA THR A 308 5.30 -51.90 -5.14
C THR A 308 5.78 -51.13 -3.91
N SER A 309 6.09 -49.84 -4.10
CA SER A 309 6.46 -48.92 -3.03
C SER A 309 5.42 -47.82 -2.96
N THR A 310 4.90 -47.54 -1.76
CA THR A 310 4.01 -46.37 -1.52
C THR A 310 4.89 -45.15 -1.35
N VAL A 311 4.64 -44.13 -2.16
CA VAL A 311 5.39 -42.86 -2.18
C VAL A 311 4.46 -41.67 -2.01
N GLN A 312 4.99 -40.56 -1.48
CA GLN A 312 4.25 -39.33 -1.31
C GLN A 312 4.41 -38.45 -2.54
N GLY A 313 3.29 -37.86 -3.00
CA GLY A 313 3.22 -36.86 -4.05
C GLY A 313 2.55 -35.57 -3.57
N ASN A 314 2.68 -34.54 -4.37
CA ASN A 314 1.96 -33.28 -4.15
C ASN A 314 1.49 -32.67 -5.48
N TYR A 315 0.39 -31.95 -5.43
CA TYR A 315 -0.12 -31.15 -6.55
C TYR A 315 -0.34 -29.72 -6.05
N GLU A 316 0.47 -28.80 -6.58
CA GLU A 316 0.56 -27.43 -6.09
C GLU A 316 -0.09 -26.43 -7.04
N LEU A 317 -0.97 -25.58 -6.51
CA LEU A 317 -1.59 -24.46 -7.19
C LEU A 317 -1.10 -23.14 -6.60
N THR A 318 -0.87 -22.12 -7.44
CA THR A 318 -0.41 -20.79 -7.05
C THR A 318 -1.37 -19.70 -7.53
N PHE A 319 -1.34 -18.52 -6.89
CA PHE A 319 -2.16 -17.36 -7.28
C PHE A 319 -1.56 -16.63 -8.49
N SER A 320 -1.55 -17.25 -9.64
CA SER A 320 -0.92 -16.74 -10.87
C SER A 320 -1.85 -15.94 -11.79
N GLY A 321 -3.17 -16.03 -11.58
CA GLY A 321 -4.18 -15.36 -12.39
C GLY A 321 -4.62 -13.98 -11.85
N ASN A 322 -5.82 -13.56 -12.25
CA ASN A 322 -6.42 -12.32 -11.72
C ASN A 322 -6.70 -12.43 -10.22
N ARG A 323 -6.41 -11.35 -9.52
CA ARG A 323 -6.74 -11.14 -8.11
C ARG A 323 -7.47 -9.83 -8.00
N VAL A 324 -8.62 -9.81 -7.34
CA VAL A 324 -9.51 -8.64 -7.25
C VAL A 324 -9.87 -8.41 -5.80
N ASN A 325 -9.59 -7.22 -5.28
CA ASN A 325 -10.10 -6.78 -3.98
C ASN A 325 -11.50 -6.19 -4.16
N ILE A 326 -12.38 -6.53 -3.23
CA ILE A 326 -13.76 -6.04 -3.16
C ILE A 326 -13.92 -5.29 -1.84
N PHE A 327 -14.29 -4.01 -1.92
CA PHE A 327 -14.47 -3.12 -0.78
C PHE A 327 -15.96 -2.95 -0.50
N GLU A 328 -16.32 -3.03 0.77
CA GLU A 328 -17.65 -2.69 1.30
C GLU A 328 -17.47 -1.62 2.37
N ASN A 329 -17.91 -0.39 2.07
CA ASN A 329 -17.73 0.75 2.94
C ASN A 329 -19.05 1.16 3.58
N ASN A 330 -19.05 1.32 4.90
CA ASN A 330 -20.15 1.89 5.69
C ASN A 330 -19.67 3.21 6.31
N PHE A 331 -19.57 4.25 5.47
CA PHE A 331 -19.06 5.55 5.89
C PHE A 331 -20.12 6.38 6.63
N ASP A 332 -19.64 7.21 7.56
CA ASP A 332 -20.48 8.21 8.22
C ASP A 332 -21.13 9.14 7.19
N PRO A 333 -22.47 9.28 7.19
CA PRO A 333 -23.17 10.08 6.20
C PRO A 333 -22.77 11.57 6.19
N SER A 334 -22.37 12.14 7.33
CA SER A 334 -21.94 13.53 7.42
C SER A 334 -20.59 13.75 6.73
N ILE A 335 -19.67 12.79 6.89
CA ILE A 335 -18.38 12.81 6.20
C ILE A 335 -18.58 12.63 4.69
N LEU A 336 -19.44 11.69 4.28
CA LEU A 336 -19.78 11.52 2.86
C LEU A 336 -20.37 12.79 2.25
N GLN A 337 -21.22 13.51 2.99
CA GLN A 337 -21.76 14.79 2.53
C GLN A 337 -20.65 15.82 2.34
N THR A 338 -19.72 15.93 3.29
CA THR A 338 -18.62 16.89 3.25
C THR A 338 -17.66 16.61 2.07
N ILE A 339 -17.22 15.36 1.87
CA ILE A 339 -16.28 15.02 0.79
C ILE A 339 -16.92 15.02 -0.61
N ASN A 340 -18.26 15.00 -0.70
CA ASN A 340 -18.99 15.09 -1.97
C ASN A 340 -19.50 16.51 -2.25
N ASP A 341 -19.30 17.46 -1.34
CA ASP A 341 -19.74 18.85 -1.53
C ASP A 341 -18.78 19.57 -2.49
N THR A 342 -19.24 19.78 -3.72
CA THR A 342 -18.49 20.52 -4.74
C THR A 342 -18.76 22.04 -4.69
N SER A 343 -19.61 22.52 -3.81
CA SER A 343 -19.92 23.94 -3.70
C SER A 343 -18.74 24.77 -3.20
N THR A 344 -17.82 24.16 -2.48
CA THR A 344 -16.60 24.77 -1.95
C THR A 344 -15.39 24.68 -2.89
N ASP A 345 -15.50 23.99 -4.02
CA ASP A 345 -14.38 23.82 -4.98
C ASP A 345 -13.83 25.16 -5.51
N LEU A 346 -14.66 26.20 -5.54
CA LEU A 346 -14.25 27.53 -6.00
C LEU A 346 -13.46 28.31 -4.94
N GLU A 347 -13.81 28.18 -3.66
CA GLU A 347 -13.21 28.92 -2.56
C GLU A 347 -12.21 28.09 -1.77
N GLY A 348 -12.36 26.76 -1.80
CA GLY A 348 -11.59 25.79 -1.04
C GLY A 348 -12.25 25.41 0.29
N ASP A 349 -11.72 24.39 0.93
CA ASP A 349 -12.28 23.77 2.12
C ASP A 349 -11.60 24.23 3.43
N ASP A 350 -12.33 24.15 4.54
CA ASP A 350 -11.80 24.36 5.88
C ASP A 350 -10.86 23.22 6.30
N TYR A 351 -11.23 21.99 5.96
CA TYR A 351 -10.49 20.78 6.30
C TYR A 351 -10.42 19.82 5.10
N LEU A 352 -9.28 19.13 4.98
CA LEU A 352 -9.04 18.13 3.94
C LEU A 352 -9.12 16.76 4.56
N TYR A 353 -10.07 15.97 4.13
CA TYR A 353 -10.33 14.61 4.59
C TYR A 353 -9.64 13.62 3.65
N LEU A 354 -8.50 13.08 4.08
CA LEU A 354 -7.75 12.11 3.29
C LEU A 354 -7.93 10.70 3.87
N LYS A 355 -8.37 9.75 3.05
CA LYS A 355 -8.54 8.35 3.44
C LYS A 355 -8.17 7.43 2.29
N GLY A 356 -7.39 6.39 2.58
CA GLY A 356 -7.03 5.36 1.61
C GLY A 356 -8.18 4.42 1.24
N GLY A 357 -7.92 3.53 0.29
CA GLY A 357 -8.94 2.68 -0.32
C GLY A 357 -9.92 3.50 -1.15
N GLU A 358 -11.21 3.14 -1.12
CA GLU A 358 -12.32 3.94 -1.67
C GLU A 358 -12.70 5.10 -0.75
N GLY A 359 -11.72 5.87 -0.30
CA GLY A 359 -11.94 6.97 0.64
C GLY A 359 -12.05 8.32 -0.04
N SER A 360 -11.06 9.18 0.24
CA SER A 360 -11.02 10.56 -0.26
C SER A 360 -9.59 11.06 -0.43
N MET A 361 -9.46 12.07 -1.25
CA MET A 361 -8.24 12.82 -1.52
C MET A 361 -8.54 14.31 -1.51
N ALA A 362 -7.50 15.14 -1.62
CA ALA A 362 -7.70 16.56 -1.89
C ALA A 362 -6.97 16.98 -3.16
N VAL A 363 -7.50 18.02 -3.79
CA VAL A 363 -6.91 18.72 -4.92
C VAL A 363 -6.22 19.97 -4.41
N ILE A 364 -5.08 20.32 -5.01
CA ILE A 364 -4.30 21.51 -4.71
C ILE A 364 -4.12 22.30 -6.01
N GLU A 365 -4.50 23.56 -5.99
CA GLU A 365 -4.22 24.52 -7.05
C GLU A 365 -3.20 25.54 -6.53
N LEU A 366 -2.03 25.60 -7.15
CA LEU A 366 -0.95 26.52 -6.78
C LEU A 366 -1.23 27.91 -7.35
N PHE A 367 -0.76 28.95 -6.66
CA PHE A 367 -0.92 30.35 -7.09
C PHE A 367 -2.39 30.77 -7.33
N SER A 368 -3.28 30.31 -6.46
CA SER A 368 -4.68 30.72 -6.55
C SER A 368 -4.82 32.24 -6.37
N GLU A 369 -5.90 32.80 -6.93
CA GLU A 369 -6.21 34.22 -6.76
C GLU A 369 -6.35 34.58 -5.27
N ASP A 370 -5.71 35.68 -4.85
CA ASP A 370 -5.80 36.17 -3.48
C ASP A 370 -6.91 37.24 -3.29
N GLU A 371 -7.13 37.66 -2.06
CA GLU A 371 -8.12 38.67 -1.71
C GLU A 371 -7.85 40.05 -2.37
N LEU A 372 -6.67 40.29 -2.88
CA LEU A 372 -6.29 41.52 -3.56
C LEU A 372 -6.48 41.42 -5.09
N GLY A 373 -6.89 40.26 -5.58
CA GLY A 373 -7.11 39.98 -7.01
C GLY A 373 -5.82 39.68 -7.79
N ASN A 374 -4.73 39.32 -7.10
CA ASN A 374 -3.53 38.84 -7.79
C ASN A 374 -3.79 37.45 -8.34
N SER A 375 -3.56 37.29 -9.64
CA SER A 375 -3.75 36.05 -10.39
C SER A 375 -2.48 35.19 -10.37
N GLU A 376 -2.59 33.96 -10.87
CA GLU A 376 -1.43 33.08 -11.13
C GLU A 376 -0.33 33.79 -11.96
N GLU A 377 -0.74 34.48 -13.02
CA GLU A 377 0.21 35.19 -13.92
C GLU A 377 0.95 36.30 -13.17
N ASP A 378 0.28 37.02 -12.24
CA ASP A 378 0.93 38.07 -11.43
C ASP A 378 2.02 37.46 -10.55
N TYR A 379 1.77 36.29 -9.93
CA TYR A 379 2.77 35.58 -9.12
C TYR A 379 3.92 35.02 -9.95
N LEU A 380 3.63 34.42 -11.12
CA LEU A 380 4.69 33.91 -12.00
C LEU A 380 5.56 35.01 -12.54
N ASN A 381 5.02 36.20 -12.83
CA ASN A 381 5.75 37.37 -13.30
C ASN A 381 6.71 37.97 -12.25
N GLU A 382 6.58 37.61 -10.98
CA GLU A 382 7.57 37.95 -9.99
C GLU A 382 8.91 37.19 -10.21
N PHE A 383 8.83 35.99 -10.78
CA PHE A 383 9.99 35.10 -10.99
C PHE A 383 10.54 35.16 -12.40
N ARG A 384 9.71 35.50 -13.38
CA ARG A 384 10.09 35.50 -14.79
C ARG A 384 9.42 36.63 -15.58
N GLU A 385 10.00 36.94 -16.74
CA GLU A 385 9.38 37.74 -17.79
C GLU A 385 9.44 36.96 -19.10
N ILE A 386 8.32 36.86 -19.79
CA ILE A 386 8.25 36.23 -21.10
C ILE A 386 8.06 37.32 -22.15
N ASP A 387 9.07 37.51 -23.02
CA ASP A 387 9.01 38.42 -24.16
C ASP A 387 9.40 37.70 -25.46
N GLY A 388 8.51 37.73 -26.44
CA GLY A 388 8.74 37.10 -27.74
C GLY A 388 9.05 35.59 -27.69
N GLY A 389 8.59 34.89 -26.65
CA GLY A 389 8.85 33.46 -26.41
C GLY A 389 10.19 33.17 -25.77
N GLN A 390 10.88 34.21 -25.29
CA GLN A 390 12.09 34.06 -24.43
C GLN A 390 11.75 34.32 -22.98
N THR A 391 12.18 33.40 -22.11
CA THR A 391 12.01 33.51 -20.65
C THR A 391 13.25 34.18 -20.04
N THR A 392 13.07 35.33 -19.41
CA THR A 392 14.09 35.97 -18.57
C THR A 392 13.77 35.73 -17.11
N VAL A 393 14.70 35.13 -16.38
CA VAL A 393 14.54 34.81 -14.96
C VAL A 393 14.83 36.05 -14.12
N ARG A 394 13.88 36.45 -13.26
CA ARG A 394 14.01 37.57 -12.32
C ARG A 394 14.43 37.12 -10.93
N ARG A 395 13.93 35.96 -10.49
CA ARG A 395 14.22 35.34 -9.20
C ARG A 395 14.55 33.86 -9.41
N LEU A 396 15.60 33.39 -8.72
CA LEU A 396 15.98 31.98 -8.75
C LEU A 396 15.39 31.28 -7.53
N ILE A 397 14.60 30.23 -7.76
CA ILE A 397 14.07 29.39 -6.67
C ILE A 397 15.20 28.51 -6.13
N ASN A 398 15.47 28.64 -4.84
CA ASN A 398 16.41 27.79 -4.11
C ASN A 398 15.71 26.55 -3.53
N GLU A 399 14.54 26.77 -2.89
CA GLU A 399 13.70 25.73 -2.32
C GLU A 399 12.23 26.17 -2.36
N ALA A 400 11.36 25.22 -2.65
CA ALA A 400 9.92 25.43 -2.54
C ALA A 400 9.24 24.19 -1.97
N PHE A 401 8.25 24.39 -1.09
CA PHE A 401 7.53 23.30 -0.45
C PHE A 401 6.14 23.70 0.02
N LEU A 402 5.26 22.69 0.10
CA LEU A 402 3.98 22.77 0.76
C LEU A 402 4.10 22.23 2.19
N GLU A 403 3.39 22.84 3.13
CA GLU A 403 3.23 22.34 4.49
C GLU A 403 1.74 22.16 4.80
N PHE A 404 1.39 20.97 5.31
CA PHE A 404 0.04 20.63 5.73
C PHE A 404 0.05 20.23 7.20
N TYR A 405 -0.64 20.99 8.03
CA TYR A 405 -0.81 20.68 9.45
C TYR A 405 -1.98 19.73 9.65
N VAL A 406 -1.78 18.75 10.51
CA VAL A 406 -2.83 17.80 10.91
C VAL A 406 -3.80 18.51 11.86
N GLU A 407 -5.10 18.33 11.61
CA GLU A 407 -6.15 18.70 12.56
C GLU A 407 -6.30 17.55 13.58
N GLU A 408 -5.56 17.63 14.67
CA GLU A 408 -5.38 16.53 15.63
C GLU A 408 -6.62 16.20 16.44
N THR A 409 -7.56 17.16 16.57
CA THR A 409 -8.82 16.95 17.32
C THR A 409 -9.85 16.15 16.53
N LEU A 410 -9.76 16.18 15.21
CA LEU A 410 -10.65 15.46 14.30
C LEU A 410 -10.00 14.20 13.74
N SER A 411 -8.67 14.12 13.72
CA SER A 411 -7.94 12.99 13.15
C SER A 411 -7.94 11.77 14.09
N ASN A 412 -7.85 10.58 13.48
CA ASN A 412 -7.57 9.34 14.20
C ASN A 412 -6.18 9.38 14.86
N SER A 413 -5.96 8.54 15.87
CA SER A 413 -4.63 8.35 16.48
C SER A 413 -3.64 7.59 15.56
N ASP A 414 -4.16 6.74 14.66
CA ASP A 414 -3.37 5.96 13.70
C ASP A 414 -3.16 6.73 12.38
N ILE A 415 -2.45 7.87 12.49
CA ILE A 415 -2.19 8.78 11.36
C ILE A 415 -1.18 8.13 10.40
N PRO A 416 -1.40 8.18 9.06
CA PRO A 416 -0.44 7.72 8.07
C PRO A 416 0.92 8.42 8.23
N ASN A 417 2.01 7.66 8.13
CA ASN A 417 3.36 8.24 8.17
C ASN A 417 3.67 9.11 6.95
N ARG A 418 3.01 8.86 5.81
CA ARG A 418 3.29 9.53 4.54
C ARG A 418 2.02 9.97 3.84
N VAL A 419 2.12 11.11 3.18
CA VAL A 419 1.22 11.52 2.10
C VAL A 419 1.99 11.49 0.78
N TYR A 420 1.27 11.39 -0.33
CA TYR A 420 1.84 11.41 -1.67
C TYR A 420 1.18 12.52 -2.48
N VAL A 421 2.00 13.31 -3.20
CA VAL A 421 1.53 14.38 -4.08
C VAL A 421 1.93 14.06 -5.52
N TYR A 422 0.98 14.22 -6.45
CA TYR A 422 1.17 13.90 -7.85
C TYR A 422 0.46 14.91 -8.76
N ASP A 423 0.88 14.95 -10.02
CA ASP A 423 0.23 15.70 -11.10
C ASP A 423 -1.10 15.00 -11.43
N LEU A 424 -2.19 15.63 -11.02
CA LEU A 424 -3.53 15.08 -11.15
C LEU A 424 -4.02 15.11 -12.59
N ASP A 425 -3.70 16.17 -13.34
CA ASP A 425 -4.19 16.37 -14.71
C ASP A 425 -3.55 15.36 -15.68
N ASN A 426 -2.29 14.98 -15.44
CA ASN A 426 -1.57 14.02 -16.27
C ASN A 426 -1.46 12.63 -15.65
N ASN A 427 -1.92 12.46 -14.39
CA ASN A 427 -1.89 11.21 -13.62
C ASN A 427 -0.48 10.59 -13.54
N ILE A 428 0.51 11.41 -13.23
CA ILE A 428 1.92 11.03 -13.10
C ILE A 428 2.55 11.66 -11.85
N TYR A 429 3.73 11.21 -11.48
CA TYR A 429 4.50 11.85 -10.40
C TYR A 429 5.03 13.22 -10.80
N VAL A 430 5.19 14.13 -9.83
CA VAL A 430 5.82 15.44 -10.05
C VAL A 430 7.34 15.33 -10.23
N ALA A 431 7.97 16.37 -10.82
CA ALA A 431 9.40 16.37 -11.13
C ALA A 431 10.29 16.09 -9.92
N ASP A 432 9.96 16.64 -8.74
CA ASP A 432 10.71 16.43 -7.50
C ASP A 432 10.79 14.96 -7.08
N TYR A 433 9.73 14.18 -7.33
CA TYR A 433 9.73 12.74 -7.06
C TYR A 433 10.78 12.01 -7.91
N PHE A 434 10.91 12.36 -9.18
CA PHE A 434 11.88 11.74 -10.09
C PHE A 434 13.32 12.05 -9.67
N PHE A 435 13.59 13.30 -9.29
CA PHE A 435 14.93 13.76 -8.93
C PHE A 435 15.34 13.35 -7.52
N ASP A 436 14.40 13.00 -6.64
CA ASP A 436 14.72 12.52 -5.31
C ASP A 436 15.27 11.08 -5.38
N GLN A 437 16.57 10.94 -5.13
CA GLN A 437 17.28 9.66 -5.09
C GLN A 437 17.59 9.21 -3.67
N THR A 438 16.95 9.81 -2.66
CA THR A 438 17.17 9.40 -1.27
C THR A 438 16.66 7.98 -1.06
N VAL A 439 17.51 7.16 -0.47
CA VAL A 439 17.24 5.77 -0.15
C VAL A 439 17.49 5.57 1.34
N ASN A 440 16.51 5.07 2.04
CA ASN A 440 16.67 4.64 3.43
C ASN A 440 16.26 3.18 3.53
N THR A 441 17.20 2.32 3.91
CA THR A 441 16.96 0.88 4.03
C THR A 441 15.99 0.50 5.15
N ALA A 442 15.69 1.41 6.07
CA ALA A 442 14.69 1.21 7.12
C ALA A 442 13.25 1.47 6.65
N SER A 443 13.06 1.95 5.40
CA SER A 443 11.76 2.38 4.91
C SER A 443 11.65 2.11 3.41
N ALA A 444 10.70 1.27 3.01
CA ALA A 444 10.43 0.90 1.61
C ALA A 444 9.99 2.08 0.73
N ASP A 445 9.84 3.22 1.32
CA ASP A 445 9.23 4.40 0.76
C ASP A 445 10.23 5.48 0.36
N SER A 446 11.45 5.49 0.82
CA SER A 446 12.46 6.49 0.45
C SER A 446 11.92 7.91 0.17
N LYS A 447 12.45 8.64 -0.80
CA LYS A 447 11.95 9.96 -1.23
C LYS A 447 11.84 10.99 -0.08
N TYR A 448 12.75 10.92 0.90
CA TYR A 448 12.70 11.76 2.11
C TYR A 448 12.88 13.26 1.83
N THR A 449 13.54 13.63 0.73
CA THR A 449 13.73 15.02 0.35
C THR A 449 12.45 15.63 -0.22
N HIS A 450 11.73 14.86 -1.02
CA HIS A 450 10.48 15.31 -1.64
C HIS A 450 9.28 15.13 -0.71
N LEU A 451 9.13 13.93 -0.13
CA LEU A 451 8.00 13.55 0.72
C LEU A 451 8.51 13.29 2.14
N VAL A 452 8.55 14.32 2.96
CA VAL A 452 9.01 14.18 4.35
C VAL A 452 7.99 13.36 5.16
N PRO A 453 8.42 12.36 5.95
CA PRO A 453 7.53 11.65 6.87
C PRO A 453 6.81 12.60 7.82
N LEU A 454 5.69 12.13 8.39
CA LEU A 454 4.97 12.87 9.43
C LEU A 454 5.95 13.36 10.50
N SER A 455 6.02 14.67 10.69
CA SER A 455 6.92 15.32 11.60
C SER A 455 6.17 16.13 12.66
N THR A 456 6.86 16.40 13.77
CA THR A 456 6.30 17.22 14.86
C THR A 456 7.10 18.52 14.95
N GLU A 457 6.39 19.64 14.91
CA GLU A 457 6.93 20.97 15.16
C GLU A 457 6.46 21.46 16.52
N THR A 458 7.34 22.11 17.27
CA THR A 458 6.99 22.73 18.55
C THR A 458 6.94 24.26 18.35
N ASP A 459 5.80 24.86 18.64
CA ASP A 459 5.63 26.29 18.53
C ASP A 459 6.29 27.07 19.69
N SER A 460 6.24 28.39 19.63
CA SER A 460 6.83 29.27 20.64
C SER A 460 6.19 29.14 22.04
N GLU A 461 5.02 28.54 22.13
CA GLU A 461 4.31 28.30 23.39
C GLU A 461 4.59 26.88 23.94
N GLY A 462 5.40 26.07 23.23
CA GLY A 462 5.74 24.71 23.59
C GLY A 462 4.70 23.67 23.18
N VAL A 463 3.72 24.05 22.35
CA VAL A 463 2.69 23.12 21.83
C VAL A 463 3.23 22.39 20.60
N GLN A 464 3.07 21.08 20.60
CA GLN A 464 3.48 20.24 19.48
C GLN A 464 2.38 20.16 18.42
N HIS A 465 2.78 20.25 17.16
CA HIS A 465 1.89 20.16 16.00
C HIS A 465 2.46 19.17 14.99
N LYS A 466 1.63 18.26 14.53
CA LYS A 466 2.00 17.31 13.48
C LYS A 466 1.81 17.93 12.11
N LYS A 467 2.75 17.70 11.20
CA LYS A 467 2.67 18.20 9.82
C LYS A 467 3.35 17.29 8.80
N TYR A 468 2.93 17.44 7.55
CA TYR A 468 3.63 16.92 6.38
C TYR A 468 4.28 18.07 5.62
N LYS A 469 5.47 17.81 5.08
CA LYS A 469 6.18 18.73 4.20
C LYS A 469 6.44 18.04 2.85
N VAL A 470 6.06 18.71 1.76
CA VAL A 470 6.22 18.22 0.38
C VAL A 470 7.02 19.22 -0.41
N ARG A 471 8.21 18.83 -0.87
CA ARG A 471 9.10 19.69 -1.67
C ARG A 471 8.63 19.70 -3.13
N LEU A 472 8.55 20.90 -3.74
CA LEU A 472 8.10 21.13 -5.11
C LEU A 472 9.06 22.05 -5.90
N THR A 473 10.33 22.06 -5.56
CA THR A 473 11.33 22.96 -6.17
C THR A 473 11.48 22.73 -7.66
N GLU A 474 11.62 21.46 -8.07
CA GLU A 474 11.81 21.12 -9.47
C GLU A 474 10.51 21.24 -10.29
N HIS A 475 9.37 20.99 -9.66
CA HIS A 475 8.08 21.23 -10.27
C HIS A 475 7.88 22.71 -10.59
N LEU A 476 8.14 23.60 -9.63
CA LEU A 476 8.05 25.06 -9.87
C LEU A 476 9.09 25.56 -10.86
N ASN A 477 10.32 25.06 -10.80
CA ASN A 477 11.34 25.40 -11.81
C ASN A 477 10.87 25.00 -13.21
N SER A 478 10.14 23.93 -13.36
CA SER A 478 9.58 23.54 -14.68
C SER A 478 8.52 24.53 -15.16
N ILE A 479 7.65 25.01 -14.27
CA ILE A 479 6.64 26.03 -14.60
C ILE A 479 7.31 27.36 -14.97
N ILE A 480 8.29 27.79 -14.19
CA ILE A 480 8.90 29.12 -14.33
C ILE A 480 9.92 29.16 -15.48
N LEU A 481 10.82 28.17 -15.56
CA LEU A 481 11.93 28.19 -16.52
C LEU A 481 11.60 27.58 -17.88
N LYS A 482 10.65 26.62 -17.90
CA LYS A 482 10.30 25.86 -19.12
C LYS A 482 8.90 26.15 -19.61
N ASP A 483 8.21 27.08 -18.97
CA ASP A 483 6.83 27.46 -19.31
C ASP A 483 5.87 26.24 -19.31
N SER A 484 6.10 25.30 -18.39
CA SER A 484 5.19 24.17 -18.20
C SER A 484 3.88 24.66 -17.58
N THR A 485 2.79 23.97 -17.92
CA THR A 485 1.48 24.28 -17.33
C THR A 485 1.49 24.12 -15.81
N ASN A 486 0.87 25.03 -15.10
CA ASN A 486 0.57 24.88 -13.67
C ASN A 486 -0.64 23.94 -13.53
N VAL A 487 -0.34 22.66 -13.39
CA VAL A 487 -1.34 21.60 -13.30
C VAL A 487 -1.93 21.52 -11.88
N LYS A 488 -3.12 20.96 -11.78
CA LYS A 488 -3.68 20.58 -10.49
C LYS A 488 -2.89 19.42 -9.88
N LEU A 489 -2.63 19.50 -8.58
CA LEU A 489 -1.97 18.42 -7.86
C LEU A 489 -3.00 17.66 -7.02
N GLY A 490 -2.84 16.34 -6.95
CA GLY A 490 -3.59 15.50 -6.03
C GLY A 490 -2.75 15.19 -4.78
N ILE A 491 -3.35 15.22 -3.59
CA ILE A 491 -2.73 14.74 -2.36
C ILE A 491 -3.55 13.59 -1.78
N VAL A 492 -2.88 12.47 -1.48
CA VAL A 492 -3.46 11.25 -0.94
C VAL A 492 -2.62 10.73 0.23
N VAL A 493 -3.22 9.92 1.10
CA VAL A 493 -2.45 9.10 2.04
C VAL A 493 -1.72 7.98 1.29
N SER A 494 -0.58 7.53 1.81
CA SER A 494 0.18 6.45 1.17
C SER A 494 0.74 5.47 2.19
N SER A 495 0.57 4.17 1.94
CA SER A 495 1.26 3.10 2.66
C SER A 495 2.71 2.97 2.23
N ASN A 496 2.97 3.24 0.95
CA ASN A 496 4.29 3.15 0.33
C ASN A 496 4.39 4.17 -0.82
N VAL A 497 5.24 5.19 -0.66
CA VAL A 497 5.42 6.23 -1.69
C VAL A 497 6.16 5.73 -2.93
N GLY A 498 6.71 4.51 -2.91
CA GLY A 498 7.24 3.83 -4.09
C GLY A 498 6.16 3.16 -4.94
N ALA A 499 4.97 2.91 -4.37
CA ALA A 499 3.83 2.30 -5.07
C ALA A 499 3.03 3.37 -5.83
N VAL A 500 3.54 3.80 -6.97
CA VAL A 500 3.02 4.94 -7.75
C VAL A 500 2.23 4.53 -9.00
N ASN A 501 2.07 3.23 -9.25
CA ASN A 501 1.28 2.76 -10.38
C ASN A 501 -0.15 3.28 -10.29
N SER A 502 -0.60 3.97 -11.34
CA SER A 502 -1.94 4.53 -11.35
C SER A 502 -3.01 3.44 -11.44
N ARG A 503 -4.04 3.57 -10.62
CA ARG A 503 -5.27 2.76 -10.62
C ARG A 503 -6.40 3.60 -11.17
N LYS A 504 -6.96 3.20 -12.30
CA LYS A 504 -8.02 3.96 -12.96
C LYS A 504 -9.29 3.95 -12.12
N LEU A 505 -9.93 5.11 -12.03
CA LEU A 505 -11.24 5.21 -11.42
C LEU A 505 -12.32 4.76 -12.40
N LYS A 506 -13.38 4.16 -11.87
CA LYS A 506 -14.56 3.76 -12.66
C LYS A 506 -15.27 4.97 -13.23
N ASP A 507 -15.36 6.04 -12.46
CA ASP A 507 -15.85 7.36 -12.87
C ASP A 507 -14.65 8.32 -12.99
N ALA A 508 -14.11 8.40 -14.19
CA ALA A 508 -12.90 9.16 -14.50
C ALA A 508 -13.18 10.60 -14.99
N ASN A 509 -14.33 11.19 -14.66
CA ASN A 509 -14.72 12.50 -15.20
C ASN A 509 -13.80 13.65 -14.76
N GLU A 510 -13.33 13.64 -13.50
CA GLU A 510 -12.46 14.68 -12.95
C GLU A 510 -11.09 14.12 -12.53
N ILE A 511 -11.04 12.86 -12.12
CA ILE A 511 -9.83 12.18 -11.65
C ILE A 511 -9.69 10.88 -12.44
N GLU A 512 -8.67 10.79 -13.29
CA GLU A 512 -8.48 9.60 -14.11
C GLU A 512 -8.03 8.39 -13.28
N GLY A 513 -7.17 8.62 -12.29
CA GLY A 513 -6.64 7.55 -11.48
C GLY A 513 -5.93 8.04 -10.22
N ILE A 514 -5.61 7.09 -9.36
CA ILE A 514 -4.95 7.30 -8.06
C ILE A 514 -3.74 6.37 -7.92
N PRO A 515 -2.71 6.74 -7.14
CA PRO A 515 -1.54 5.87 -6.91
C PRO A 515 -1.91 4.60 -6.15
N SER A 516 -1.30 3.47 -6.49
CA SER A 516 -1.56 2.18 -5.82
C SER A 516 -1.22 2.21 -4.31
N GLY A 517 -0.28 3.03 -3.87
CA GLY A 517 0.05 3.20 -2.46
C GLY A 517 -1.09 3.71 -1.59
N THR A 518 -2.07 4.43 -2.18
CA THR A 518 -3.24 4.89 -1.41
C THR A 518 -4.32 3.82 -1.28
N VAL A 519 -4.42 2.90 -2.24
CA VAL A 519 -5.45 1.85 -2.18
C VAL A 519 -5.09 0.71 -1.23
N LEU A 520 -3.81 0.59 -0.86
CA LEU A 520 -3.30 -0.47 0.02
C LEU A 520 -3.24 -0.06 1.51
N THR A 521 -3.92 1.01 1.90
CA THR A 521 -4.04 1.42 3.29
C THR A 521 -5.47 1.85 3.63
N PRO A 522 -6.03 1.45 4.78
CA PRO A 522 -7.32 1.94 5.26
C PRO A 522 -7.21 3.22 6.10
N ARG A 523 -5.99 3.70 6.39
CA ARG A 523 -5.73 4.84 7.27
C ARG A 523 -6.27 6.14 6.70
N SER A 524 -6.52 7.09 7.60
CA SER A 524 -6.99 8.42 7.29
C SER A 524 -6.22 9.50 8.04
N VAL A 525 -6.30 10.72 7.55
CA VAL A 525 -5.86 11.93 8.25
C VAL A 525 -6.70 13.12 7.82
N ILE A 526 -6.97 14.03 8.75
CA ILE A 526 -7.62 15.31 8.45
C ILE A 526 -6.56 16.41 8.55
N LEU A 527 -6.45 17.21 7.50
CA LEU A 527 -5.53 18.33 7.42
C LEU A 527 -6.29 19.65 7.44
N HIS A 528 -5.65 20.72 7.88
CA HIS A 528 -6.19 22.06 7.69
C HIS A 528 -6.19 22.39 6.20
N GLY A 529 -7.31 22.93 5.70
CA GLY A 529 -7.45 23.46 4.35
C GLY A 529 -7.16 24.96 4.27
N ASN A 530 -7.20 25.52 3.06
CA ASN A 530 -6.90 26.95 2.85
C ASN A 530 -7.90 27.89 3.51
N ASN A 531 -9.13 27.45 3.80
CA ASN A 531 -10.15 28.22 4.50
C ASN A 531 -10.26 27.88 6.00
N SER A 532 -9.35 27.06 6.52
CA SER A 532 -9.38 26.67 7.93
C SER A 532 -9.58 27.87 8.86
N PRO A 533 -10.44 27.76 9.89
CA PRO A 533 -10.63 28.81 10.89
C PRO A 533 -9.34 29.13 11.65
N ASN A 534 -8.39 28.17 11.74
CA ASN A 534 -7.04 28.40 12.28
C ASN A 534 -6.11 28.91 11.17
N SER A 535 -6.04 30.22 10.99
CA SER A 535 -5.25 30.84 9.92
C SER A 535 -3.74 30.53 9.99
N ALA A 536 -3.21 30.23 11.18
CA ALA A 536 -1.80 29.87 11.35
C ALA A 536 -1.47 28.48 10.77
N LYS A 537 -2.47 27.60 10.65
CA LYS A 537 -2.34 26.22 10.18
C LYS A 537 -2.77 26.03 8.72
N ARG A 538 -3.27 27.07 8.06
CA ARG A 538 -3.63 27.02 6.65
C ARG A 538 -2.42 26.63 5.82
N PRO A 539 -2.55 25.68 4.87
CA PRO A 539 -1.46 25.29 4.00
C PRO A 539 -1.02 26.45 3.10
N LYS A 540 0.28 26.50 2.81
CA LYS A 540 0.88 27.55 1.99
C LYS A 540 1.98 26.96 1.12
N LEU A 541 2.19 27.57 -0.04
CA LEU A 541 3.36 27.32 -0.86
C LEU A 541 4.48 28.28 -0.41
N ASN A 542 5.44 27.74 0.32
CA ASN A 542 6.60 28.51 0.79
C ASN A 542 7.71 28.44 -0.26
N ILE A 543 8.19 29.60 -0.74
CA ILE A 543 9.26 29.68 -1.74
C ILE A 543 10.42 30.49 -1.19
N TYR A 544 11.60 29.88 -1.16
CA TYR A 544 12.88 30.54 -0.91
C TYR A 544 13.55 30.84 -2.24
N TYR A 545 13.91 32.10 -2.46
CA TYR A 545 14.46 32.56 -3.72
C TYR A 545 15.59 33.56 -3.51
N THR A 546 16.39 33.70 -4.54
CA THR A 546 17.47 34.70 -4.61
C THR A 546 17.14 35.73 -5.67
N GLU A 547 17.28 37.01 -5.33
CA GLU A 547 17.19 38.13 -6.27
C GLU A 547 18.59 38.62 -6.60
N PRO A 548 18.90 38.95 -7.86
CA PRO A 548 20.12 39.65 -8.19
C PRO A 548 20.06 41.05 -7.58
N ASN A 549 21.14 41.49 -6.89
CA ASN A 549 21.26 42.85 -6.44
C ASN A 549 21.35 43.79 -7.65
N ASN A 550 20.40 44.72 -7.78
CA ASN A 550 20.40 45.78 -8.80
C ASN A 550 21.50 46.78 -8.58
#